data_107b6644e9be964cf14ef201eab9e12d
#
_entry.id   107b6644e9be964cf14ef201eab9e12d
#
_cell.length_a   1.000
_cell.length_b   1.000
_cell.length_c   1.000
_cell.angle_alpha   90.00
_cell.angle_beta   90.00
_cell.angle_gamma   90.00
#
_symmetry.space_group_name_H-M   'P 1'
#
loop_
_entity.id
_entity.type
_entity.pdbx_description
1 polymer ?
#
loop_
_entity_poly.entity_id
_entity_poly.type
_entity_poly.pdbx_seq_one_letter_code
_entity_poly.pdbx_strand_id
1 'polypeptide(L)'
;MNIVGKITGITYKVLLTEDLKKVEIKNFDINQMPSSCLLTDNKNSFAISKWVSPKRTRSYPFERVFNTLNISKKITVIPIVKDEGGKGDRDFIQWDTVSLMSLLDVFVIFAYYTEAEKADLKIINQQFDNKYVYSKIKEIEQYHSSALHWNLNELNTNLHNIIDKVKTSYADIEKTTGVKLHNANGLDNFKDKIGKDVSLFMAFSRGKAEKAQSREFVTFQPKESLSTLSKAKVTITNYLGGQYFLTVDEILLTKDKVSLIEGKHSKNAILPRISINKFL
;
A
#
# COMPACT_ATOMS: atom_id res chain seq x y z
N MET A 1 -8.95 -12.14 22.99
CA MET A 1 -9.32 -13.24 22.06
C MET A 1 -8.41 -13.21 20.85
N ASN A 2 -7.96 -14.36 20.33
CA ASN A 2 -7.16 -14.45 19.11
C ASN A 2 -7.96 -15.25 18.08
N ILE A 3 -8.14 -14.68 16.88
CA ILE A 3 -8.79 -15.35 15.74
C ILE A 3 -7.76 -15.49 14.63
N VAL A 4 -7.71 -16.66 14.02
CA VAL A 4 -6.89 -16.94 12.85
C VAL A 4 -7.81 -17.32 11.69
N GLY A 5 -7.69 -16.56 10.60
CA GLY A 5 -8.44 -16.80 9.37
C GLY A 5 -7.50 -17.12 8.20
N LYS A 6 -8.03 -17.84 7.22
CA LYS A 6 -7.33 -18.12 5.96
C LYS A 6 -8.22 -17.74 4.79
N ILE A 7 -7.69 -16.97 3.85
CA ILE A 7 -8.36 -16.70 2.57
C ILE A 7 -8.25 -17.95 1.71
N THR A 8 -9.38 -18.53 1.37
CA THR A 8 -9.49 -19.74 0.53
C THR A 8 -9.95 -19.44 -0.89
N GLY A 9 -10.51 -18.25 -1.11
CA GLY A 9 -10.99 -17.79 -2.40
C GLY A 9 -11.31 -16.30 -2.38
N ILE A 10 -11.45 -15.72 -3.56
CA ILE A 10 -11.79 -14.31 -3.74
C ILE A 10 -13.05 -14.23 -4.60
N THR A 11 -14.03 -13.48 -4.12
CA THR A 11 -15.20 -13.13 -4.90
C THR A 11 -15.11 -11.65 -5.29
N TYR A 12 -15.05 -11.40 -6.58
CA TYR A 12 -14.99 -10.04 -7.11
C TYR A 12 -16.40 -9.46 -7.20
N LYS A 13 -16.59 -8.31 -6.55
CA LYS A 13 -17.84 -7.53 -6.63
C LYS A 13 -17.52 -6.07 -6.83
N VAL A 14 -18.32 -5.38 -7.61
CA VAL A 14 -18.29 -3.92 -7.64
C VAL A 14 -18.94 -3.41 -6.36
N LEU A 15 -18.15 -2.85 -5.46
CA LEU A 15 -18.63 -2.32 -4.19
C LEU A 15 -19.03 -0.86 -4.26
N LEU A 16 -18.50 -0.12 -5.24
CA LEU A 16 -18.72 1.30 -5.43
C LEU A 16 -19.29 1.55 -6.83
N THR A 17 -20.21 2.48 -6.93
CA THR A 17 -20.90 2.82 -8.17
C THR A 17 -20.26 4.02 -8.88
N GLU A 18 -19.26 4.66 -8.28
CA GLU A 18 -18.57 5.81 -8.86
C GLU A 18 -17.69 5.38 -10.03
N ASP A 19 -17.83 6.07 -11.14
CA ASP A 19 -16.96 5.88 -12.31
C ASP A 19 -15.63 6.60 -12.12
N LEU A 20 -14.58 5.99 -12.64
CA LEU A 20 -13.25 6.59 -12.64
C LEU A 20 -13.19 7.72 -13.67
N LYS A 21 -12.59 8.86 -13.28
CA LYS A 21 -12.29 9.94 -14.22
C LYS A 21 -11.38 9.43 -15.33
N LYS A 22 -11.74 9.71 -16.58
CA LYS A 22 -10.91 9.35 -17.76
C LYS A 22 -9.79 10.36 -17.94
N VAL A 23 -8.59 9.85 -18.17
CA VAL A 23 -7.38 10.63 -18.48
C VAL A 23 -6.73 10.00 -19.70
N GLU A 24 -6.43 10.79 -20.71
CA GLU A 24 -5.73 10.29 -21.88
C GLU A 24 -4.27 9.98 -21.56
N ILE A 25 -3.77 8.85 -22.01
CA ILE A 25 -2.41 8.39 -21.69
C ILE A 25 -1.32 9.35 -22.20
N LYS A 26 -1.57 10.07 -23.29
CA LYS A 26 -0.65 11.10 -23.82
C LYS A 26 -0.46 12.29 -22.87
N ASN A 27 -1.45 12.53 -22.00
CA ASN A 27 -1.45 13.60 -20.99
C ASN A 27 -1.09 13.06 -19.59
N PHE A 28 -0.51 11.86 -19.53
CA PHE A 28 -0.19 11.23 -18.25
C PHE A 28 0.87 11.99 -17.51
N ASP A 29 0.52 12.38 -16.29
CA ASP A 29 1.45 12.82 -15.25
C ASP A 29 0.97 12.24 -13.92
N ILE A 30 1.77 11.33 -13.34
CA ILE A 30 1.43 10.66 -12.09
C ILE A 30 1.20 11.66 -10.95
N ASN A 31 1.89 12.79 -10.98
CA ASN A 31 1.82 13.79 -9.93
C ASN A 31 0.56 14.65 -10.02
N GLN A 32 0.08 14.91 -11.24
CA GLN A 32 -1.11 15.73 -11.50
C GLN A 32 -2.41 14.93 -11.57
N MET A 33 -2.33 13.63 -11.86
CA MET A 33 -3.54 12.79 -11.95
C MET A 33 -4.22 12.65 -10.57
N PRO A 34 -5.54 12.41 -10.51
CA PRO A 34 -6.24 12.06 -9.28
C PRO A 34 -5.67 10.77 -8.67
N SER A 35 -6.01 10.51 -7.41
CA SER A 35 -5.53 9.31 -6.70
C SER A 35 -5.92 8.00 -7.38
N SER A 36 -6.97 8.01 -8.21
CA SER A 36 -7.36 6.93 -9.10
C SER A 36 -8.03 7.49 -10.36
N CYS A 37 -7.80 6.86 -11.49
CA CYS A 37 -8.42 7.23 -12.76
C CYS A 37 -8.39 6.06 -13.75
N LEU A 38 -9.06 6.25 -14.87
CA LEU A 38 -8.98 5.37 -16.03
C LEU A 38 -8.08 6.02 -17.08
N LEU A 39 -6.91 5.45 -17.30
CA LEU A 39 -6.03 5.85 -18.39
C LEU A 39 -6.55 5.25 -19.68
N THR A 40 -6.72 6.09 -20.69
CA THR A 40 -7.26 5.66 -22.00
C THR A 40 -6.37 6.11 -23.13
N ASP A 41 -6.22 5.27 -24.12
CA ASP A 41 -5.81 5.63 -25.45
C ASP A 41 -6.90 5.21 -26.46
N ASN A 42 -6.63 5.32 -27.77
CA ASN A 42 -7.61 4.97 -28.79
C ASN A 42 -7.98 3.47 -28.82
N LYS A 43 -7.24 2.61 -28.14
CA LYS A 43 -7.39 1.14 -28.20
C LYS A 43 -7.54 0.50 -26.84
N ASN A 44 -6.92 1.05 -25.80
CA ASN A 44 -6.77 0.42 -24.51
C ASN A 44 -7.30 1.30 -23.38
N SER A 45 -7.72 0.65 -22.30
CA SER A 45 -8.08 1.32 -21.05
C SER A 45 -7.48 0.58 -19.87
N PHE A 46 -6.79 1.30 -18.98
CA PHE A 46 -6.15 0.78 -17.78
C PHE A 46 -6.69 1.52 -16.56
N ALA A 47 -7.13 0.78 -15.56
CA ALA A 47 -7.42 1.41 -14.28
C ALA A 47 -6.10 1.63 -13.52
N ILE A 48 -5.85 2.86 -13.08
CA ILE A 48 -4.64 3.20 -12.33
C ILE A 48 -4.99 3.90 -11.03
N SER A 49 -4.26 3.56 -9.97
CA SER A 49 -4.27 4.28 -8.70
C SER A 49 -2.86 4.59 -8.25
N LYS A 50 -2.70 5.62 -7.44
CA LYS A 50 -1.43 5.94 -6.78
C LYS A 50 -1.61 6.01 -5.27
N TRP A 51 -0.55 5.62 -4.56
CA TRP A 51 -0.48 5.86 -3.13
C TRP A 51 -0.41 7.38 -2.87
N VAL A 52 -1.16 7.83 -1.87
CA VAL A 52 -1.21 9.25 -1.47
C VAL A 52 -0.95 9.34 0.03
N SER A 53 0.03 10.17 0.41
CA SER A 53 0.31 10.49 1.82
C SER A 53 -0.96 11.06 2.51
N PRO A 54 -1.22 10.81 3.79
CA PRO A 54 -0.37 10.13 4.77
C PRO A 54 -0.68 8.62 4.96
N LYS A 55 -1.27 7.97 4.00
CA LYS A 55 -1.63 6.55 4.14
C LYS A 55 -0.39 5.66 4.27
N ARG A 56 -0.50 4.57 5.01
CA ARG A 56 0.55 3.55 5.11
C ARG A 56 0.74 2.85 3.77
N THR A 57 1.95 2.36 3.47
CA THR A 57 2.25 1.62 2.24
C THR A 57 1.46 0.32 2.10
N ARG A 58 1.05 -0.27 3.20
CA ARG A 58 0.14 -1.43 3.26
C ARG A 58 -1.34 -1.06 3.27
N SER A 59 -1.68 0.23 3.16
CA SER A 59 -3.05 0.69 2.99
C SER A 59 -3.35 0.72 1.50
N TYR A 60 -4.33 0.01 1.10
CA TYR A 60 -4.55 -0.48 -0.25
C TYR A 60 -4.93 0.56 -1.29
N PRO A 61 -4.07 0.81 -2.27
CA PRO A 61 -4.47 1.59 -3.43
C PRO A 61 -5.59 0.93 -4.24
N PHE A 62 -5.79 -0.39 -4.16
CA PHE A 62 -6.84 -1.08 -4.91
C PHE A 62 -8.25 -0.57 -4.58
N GLU A 63 -8.49 -0.10 -3.36
CA GLU A 63 -9.77 0.52 -2.97
C GLU A 63 -10.14 1.73 -3.81
N ARG A 64 -9.18 2.26 -4.56
CA ARG A 64 -9.33 3.43 -5.43
C ARG A 64 -9.46 3.08 -6.90
N VAL A 65 -9.41 1.81 -7.23
CA VAL A 65 -9.63 1.28 -8.58
C VAL A 65 -11.05 0.71 -8.68
N PHE A 66 -12.02 1.55 -8.44
CA PHE A 66 -13.43 1.20 -8.43
C PHE A 66 -13.94 0.82 -9.82
N ASN A 67 -15.02 0.02 -9.87
CA ASN A 67 -15.68 -0.36 -11.12
C ASN A 67 -14.73 -0.94 -12.18
N THR A 68 -13.76 -1.74 -11.77
CA THR A 68 -12.70 -2.22 -12.65
C THR A 68 -12.80 -3.70 -13.01
N LEU A 69 -13.89 -4.38 -12.68
CA LEU A 69 -14.06 -5.80 -12.97
C LEU A 69 -13.99 -6.14 -14.46
N ASN A 70 -14.42 -5.21 -15.32
CA ASN A 70 -14.40 -5.35 -16.78
C ASN A 70 -13.13 -4.77 -17.44
N ILE A 71 -12.15 -4.35 -16.63
CA ILE A 71 -10.92 -3.76 -17.14
C ILE A 71 -9.82 -4.77 -17.01
N SER A 72 -9.19 -5.11 -18.13
CA SER A 72 -8.19 -6.17 -18.20
C SER A 72 -6.92 -5.89 -17.40
N LYS A 73 -6.54 -4.62 -17.26
CA LYS A 73 -5.35 -4.23 -16.51
C LYS A 73 -5.67 -3.18 -15.45
N LYS A 74 -5.30 -3.50 -14.22
CA LYS A 74 -5.40 -2.62 -13.05
C LYS A 74 -3.99 -2.38 -12.54
N ILE A 75 -3.59 -1.14 -12.39
CA ILE A 75 -2.24 -0.73 -12.02
C ILE A 75 -2.30 0.05 -10.72
N THR A 76 -1.37 -0.21 -9.82
CA THR A 76 -1.18 0.63 -8.64
C THR A 76 0.27 1.08 -8.52
N VAL A 77 0.47 2.37 -8.24
CA VAL A 77 1.80 2.97 -8.03
C VAL A 77 2.02 3.17 -6.55
N ILE A 78 3.03 2.50 -6.00
CA ILE A 78 3.33 2.51 -4.58
C ILE A 78 4.80 2.89 -4.37
N PRO A 79 5.12 3.88 -3.51
CA PRO A 79 6.51 4.16 -3.18
C PRO A 79 7.11 2.98 -2.42
N ILE A 80 8.33 2.59 -2.79
CA ILE A 80 9.05 1.52 -2.10
C ILE A 80 9.27 1.86 -0.64
N VAL A 81 9.54 3.12 -0.37
CA VAL A 81 9.69 3.66 0.96
C VAL A 81 8.76 4.85 1.12
N LYS A 82 7.87 4.75 2.08
CA LYS A 82 7.14 5.88 2.61
C LYS A 82 7.97 6.48 3.74
N ASP A 83 8.30 7.74 3.65
CA ASP A 83 8.93 8.45 4.75
C ASP A 83 8.19 9.75 5.06
N GLU A 84 7.93 9.99 6.32
CA GLU A 84 7.28 11.19 6.83
C GLU A 84 8.25 12.06 7.66
N GLY A 85 9.56 11.88 7.48
CA GLY A 85 10.61 12.58 8.19
C GLY A 85 11.17 11.82 9.39
N GLY A 86 12.12 12.43 10.09
CA GLY A 86 12.93 11.76 11.11
C GLY A 86 12.18 11.16 12.30
N LYS A 87 10.96 11.61 12.57
CA LYS A 87 10.06 11.07 13.60
C LYS A 87 8.84 10.37 13.03
N GLY A 88 8.69 10.34 11.71
CA GLY A 88 7.55 9.75 11.02
C GLY A 88 7.64 8.24 10.90
N ASP A 89 6.55 7.67 10.39
CA ASP A 89 6.43 6.22 10.17
C ASP A 89 7.26 5.81 8.96
N ARG A 90 8.33 5.05 9.17
CA ARG A 90 9.24 4.57 8.13
C ARG A 90 8.75 3.23 7.59
N ASP A 91 7.71 3.30 6.77
CA ASP A 91 7.14 2.13 6.17
C ASP A 91 7.80 1.80 4.83
N PHE A 92 8.40 0.63 4.76
CA PHE A 92 8.76 0.00 3.49
C PHE A 92 7.57 -0.76 2.92
N ILE A 93 7.54 -0.91 1.58
CA ILE A 93 6.59 -1.83 0.94
C ILE A 93 6.69 -3.22 1.59
N GLN A 94 5.56 -3.87 1.78
CA GLN A 94 5.48 -5.16 2.46
C GLN A 94 4.83 -6.22 1.59
N TRP A 95 5.16 -7.48 1.84
CA TRP A 95 4.61 -8.61 1.10
C TRP A 95 3.11 -8.77 1.23
N ASP A 96 2.53 -8.41 2.37
CA ASP A 96 1.07 -8.42 2.55
C ASP A 96 0.37 -7.56 1.49
N THR A 97 0.89 -6.36 1.21
CA THR A 97 0.38 -5.47 0.16
C THR A 97 0.57 -6.09 -1.22
N VAL A 98 1.78 -6.54 -1.54
CA VAL A 98 2.10 -7.09 -2.88
C VAL A 98 1.29 -8.36 -3.15
N SER A 99 1.18 -9.24 -2.17
CA SER A 99 0.41 -10.49 -2.30
C SER A 99 -1.08 -10.19 -2.51
N LEU A 100 -1.65 -9.22 -1.79
CA LEU A 100 -3.05 -8.84 -1.99
C LEU A 100 -3.28 -8.24 -3.39
N MET A 101 -2.41 -7.34 -3.84
CA MET A 101 -2.49 -6.79 -5.21
C MET A 101 -2.40 -7.91 -6.24
N SER A 102 -1.51 -8.87 -6.04
CA SER A 102 -1.38 -10.02 -6.93
C SER A 102 -2.64 -10.89 -6.98
N LEU A 103 -3.29 -11.12 -5.84
CA LEU A 103 -4.55 -11.86 -5.76
C LEU A 103 -5.71 -11.14 -6.45
N LEU A 104 -5.69 -9.81 -6.44
CA LEU A 104 -6.70 -8.96 -7.06
C LEU A 104 -6.40 -8.66 -8.54
N ASP A 105 -5.39 -9.31 -9.08
CA ASP A 105 -4.90 -9.09 -10.45
C ASP A 105 -4.55 -7.62 -10.72
N VAL A 106 -3.85 -7.00 -9.76
CA VAL A 106 -3.37 -5.62 -9.84
C VAL A 106 -1.85 -5.60 -10.02
N PHE A 107 -1.40 -4.97 -11.08
CA PHE A 107 0.01 -4.75 -11.40
C PHE A 107 0.58 -3.67 -10.49
N VAL A 108 1.66 -3.96 -9.77
CA VAL A 108 2.32 -3.01 -8.88
C VAL A 108 3.50 -2.35 -9.60
N ILE A 109 3.53 -1.03 -9.59
CA ILE A 109 4.72 -0.25 -9.95
C ILE A 109 5.37 0.22 -8.65
N PHE A 110 6.55 -0.31 -8.35
CA PHE A 110 7.37 0.16 -7.25
C PHE A 110 8.03 1.47 -7.65
N ALA A 111 7.62 2.57 -7.03
CA ALA A 111 8.05 3.90 -7.39
C ALA A 111 8.93 4.57 -6.30
N TYR A 112 9.44 5.73 -6.58
CA TYR A 112 10.19 6.58 -5.67
C TYR A 112 9.94 8.06 -5.96
N TYR A 113 10.29 8.92 -5.01
CA TYR A 113 10.14 10.36 -5.16
C TYR A 113 11.42 10.98 -5.70
N THR A 114 11.26 11.98 -6.56
CA THR A 114 12.34 12.83 -7.08
C THR A 114 12.35 14.22 -6.49
N GLU A 115 11.22 14.64 -5.91
CA GLU A 115 11.05 15.93 -5.27
C GLU A 115 10.23 15.81 -4.00
N ALA A 116 10.48 16.66 -3.03
CA ALA A 116 9.68 16.83 -1.83
C ALA A 116 9.93 18.18 -1.18
N GLU A 117 8.97 18.66 -0.40
CA GLU A 117 9.05 19.91 0.35
C GLU A 117 8.91 19.64 1.85
N LYS A 118 9.43 20.56 2.64
CA LYS A 118 9.32 20.52 4.10
C LYS A 118 8.32 21.58 4.57
N ALA A 119 7.33 21.15 5.35
CA ALA A 119 6.46 22.05 6.09
C ALA A 119 6.52 21.70 7.58
N ASP A 120 7.07 22.55 8.39
CA ASP A 120 7.30 22.36 9.83
C ASP A 120 7.94 20.98 10.15
N LEU A 121 7.12 20.05 10.66
CA LEU A 121 7.54 18.71 11.03
C LEU A 121 7.17 17.62 10.00
N LYS A 122 6.57 18.02 8.87
CA LYS A 122 6.05 17.08 7.86
C LYS A 122 6.78 17.27 6.53
N ILE A 123 6.85 16.18 5.79
CA ILE A 123 7.22 16.20 4.38
C ILE A 123 5.94 16.25 3.57
N ILE A 124 5.89 17.17 2.63
CA ILE A 124 4.73 17.42 1.75
C ILE A 124 5.18 17.48 0.30
N ASN A 125 4.23 17.50 -0.60
CA ASN A 125 4.45 17.68 -2.05
C ASN A 125 5.45 16.70 -2.66
N GLN A 126 5.45 15.44 -2.16
CA GLN A 126 6.29 14.41 -2.74
C GLN A 126 5.86 14.15 -4.19
N GLN A 127 6.80 14.27 -5.12
CA GLN A 127 6.61 14.00 -6.54
C GLN A 127 7.30 12.70 -6.94
N PHE A 128 6.56 11.81 -7.57
CA PHE A 128 7.12 10.59 -8.16
C PHE A 128 7.95 10.90 -9.40
N ASP A 129 8.91 10.05 -9.72
CA ASP A 129 9.56 10.04 -11.04
C ASP A 129 8.53 9.66 -12.12
N ASN A 130 7.96 10.70 -12.75
CA ASN A 130 6.92 10.53 -13.75
C ASN A 130 7.40 9.74 -14.99
N LYS A 131 8.64 9.96 -15.42
CA LYS A 131 9.21 9.27 -16.59
C LYS A 131 9.36 7.78 -16.31
N TYR A 132 9.85 7.44 -15.13
CA TYR A 132 9.97 6.05 -14.70
C TYR A 132 8.61 5.36 -14.60
N VAL A 133 7.63 5.99 -13.94
CA VAL A 133 6.29 5.43 -13.82
C VAL A 133 5.64 5.23 -15.20
N TYR A 134 5.78 6.20 -16.09
CA TYR A 134 5.27 6.11 -17.45
C TYR A 134 5.90 4.95 -18.23
N SER A 135 7.23 4.78 -18.14
CA SER A 135 7.91 3.64 -18.80
C SER A 135 7.37 2.30 -18.31
N LYS A 136 7.13 2.16 -16.99
CA LYS A 136 6.56 0.95 -16.41
C LYS A 136 5.11 0.70 -16.85
N ILE A 137 4.31 1.73 -17.04
CA ILE A 137 2.97 1.59 -17.61
C ILE A 137 3.06 1.03 -19.04
N LYS A 138 4.01 1.51 -19.84
CA LYS A 138 4.23 1.00 -21.21
C LYS A 138 4.71 -0.45 -21.25
N GLU A 139 5.57 -0.85 -20.29
CA GLU A 139 5.96 -2.25 -20.14
C GLU A 139 4.74 -3.13 -19.77
N ILE A 140 3.91 -2.70 -18.81
CA ILE A 140 2.69 -3.41 -18.40
C ILE A 140 1.71 -3.50 -19.57
N GLU A 141 1.58 -2.45 -20.39
CA GLU A 141 0.71 -2.45 -21.58
C GLU A 141 0.99 -3.65 -22.48
N GLN A 142 2.27 -3.95 -22.70
CA GLN A 142 2.74 -5.03 -23.56
C GLN A 142 2.91 -6.38 -22.83
N TYR A 143 2.65 -6.41 -21.52
CA TYR A 143 2.87 -7.60 -20.72
C TYR A 143 1.69 -8.57 -20.82
N HIS A 144 1.95 -9.81 -21.21
CA HIS A 144 0.91 -10.81 -21.51
C HIS A 144 0.63 -11.84 -20.40
N SER A 145 1.40 -11.77 -19.29
CA SER A 145 1.19 -12.65 -18.14
C SER A 145 0.39 -11.94 -17.04
N SER A 146 0.02 -12.69 -15.99
CA SER A 146 -0.76 -12.19 -14.85
C SER A 146 -0.02 -11.11 -14.04
N ALA A 147 -0.79 -10.35 -13.26
CA ALA A 147 -0.22 -9.39 -12.33
C ALA A 147 0.66 -10.07 -11.27
N LEU A 148 0.34 -11.30 -10.83
CA LEU A 148 1.21 -12.05 -9.93
C LEU A 148 2.61 -12.27 -10.54
N HIS A 149 2.66 -12.69 -11.80
CA HIS A 149 3.93 -12.93 -12.48
C HIS A 149 4.75 -11.63 -12.64
N TRP A 150 4.08 -10.53 -13.02
CA TRP A 150 4.70 -9.20 -13.05
C TRP A 150 5.27 -8.79 -11.69
N ASN A 151 4.46 -8.85 -10.65
CA ASN A 151 4.83 -8.40 -9.31
C ASN A 151 6.01 -9.21 -8.75
N LEU A 152 6.03 -10.52 -8.97
CA LEU A 152 7.15 -11.38 -8.58
C LEU A 152 8.42 -11.07 -9.39
N ASN A 153 8.28 -10.84 -10.70
CA ASN A 153 9.40 -10.47 -11.54
C ASN A 153 10.02 -9.14 -11.12
N GLU A 154 9.19 -8.11 -10.87
CA GLU A 154 9.68 -6.82 -10.39
C GLU A 154 10.42 -6.94 -9.04
N LEU A 155 9.92 -7.77 -8.12
CA LEU A 155 10.61 -8.02 -6.85
C LEU A 155 11.96 -8.73 -7.04
N ASN A 156 12.00 -9.75 -7.89
CA ASN A 156 13.20 -10.56 -8.08
C ASN A 156 14.30 -9.86 -8.89
N THR A 157 13.91 -9.08 -9.91
CA THR A 157 14.86 -8.53 -10.88
C THR A 157 15.15 -7.04 -10.66
N ASN A 158 14.15 -6.26 -10.24
CA ASN A 158 14.25 -4.80 -10.24
C ASN A 158 14.37 -4.18 -8.85
N LEU A 159 13.97 -4.88 -7.79
CA LEU A 159 13.87 -4.28 -6.44
C LEU A 159 15.20 -3.67 -5.97
N HIS A 160 16.31 -4.36 -6.17
CA HIS A 160 17.63 -3.84 -5.79
C HIS A 160 18.00 -2.56 -6.54
N ASN A 161 17.75 -2.53 -7.85
CA ASN A 161 18.03 -1.36 -8.68
C ASN A 161 17.15 -0.17 -8.31
N ILE A 162 15.88 -0.43 -7.94
CA ILE A 162 14.96 0.62 -7.49
C ILE A 162 15.42 1.20 -6.15
N ILE A 163 15.89 0.36 -5.21
CA ILE A 163 16.42 0.84 -3.92
C ILE A 163 17.65 1.74 -4.15
N ASP A 164 18.53 1.40 -5.09
CA ASP A 164 19.67 2.27 -5.41
C ASP A 164 19.22 3.62 -5.99
N LYS A 165 18.21 3.63 -6.86
CA LYS A 165 17.59 4.87 -7.34
C LYS A 165 16.95 5.67 -6.21
N VAL A 166 16.22 5.01 -5.31
CA VAL A 166 15.65 5.65 -4.09
C VAL A 166 16.76 6.34 -3.29
N LYS A 167 17.84 5.62 -3.04
CA LYS A 167 18.98 6.13 -2.25
C LYS A 167 19.59 7.38 -2.88
N THR A 168 19.85 7.34 -4.18
CA THR A 168 20.41 8.47 -4.94
C THR A 168 19.45 9.66 -4.93
N SER A 169 18.19 9.43 -5.31
CA SER A 169 17.19 10.49 -5.40
C SER A 169 16.90 11.15 -4.05
N TYR A 170 16.84 10.37 -2.97
CA TYR A 170 16.59 10.92 -1.64
C TYR A 170 17.80 11.70 -1.08
N ALA A 171 19.02 11.31 -1.45
CA ALA A 171 20.20 12.09 -1.15
C ALA A 171 20.22 13.44 -1.90
N ASP A 172 19.78 13.43 -3.16
CA ASP A 172 19.66 14.66 -3.96
C ASP A 172 18.58 15.61 -3.41
N ILE A 173 17.42 15.07 -3.01
CA ILE A 173 16.38 15.85 -2.34
C ILE A 173 16.90 16.46 -1.03
N GLU A 174 17.59 15.68 -0.20
CA GLU A 174 18.18 16.18 1.05
C GLU A 174 19.20 17.30 0.78
N LYS A 175 20.05 17.12 -0.22
CA LYS A 175 21.06 18.11 -0.61
C LYS A 175 20.49 19.43 -1.12
N THR A 176 19.42 19.35 -1.92
CA THR A 176 18.83 20.54 -2.58
C THR A 176 17.80 21.27 -1.73
N THR A 177 17.04 20.55 -0.90
CA THR A 177 15.91 21.10 -0.15
C THR A 177 16.10 21.05 1.37
N GLY A 178 17.11 20.33 1.87
CA GLY A 178 17.26 20.02 3.29
C GLY A 178 16.22 19.04 3.84
N VAL A 179 15.40 18.43 2.97
CA VAL A 179 14.38 17.46 3.35
C VAL A 179 14.99 16.07 3.45
N LYS A 180 15.01 15.52 4.65
CA LYS A 180 15.48 14.16 4.87
C LYS A 180 14.31 13.18 4.81
N LEU A 181 14.18 12.47 3.68
CA LEU A 181 13.16 11.43 3.49
C LEU A 181 13.54 10.16 4.26
N HIS A 182 14.67 9.55 3.93
CA HIS A 182 15.14 8.33 4.57
C HIS A 182 16.67 8.33 4.67
N ASN A 183 17.23 7.74 5.73
CA ASN A 183 18.68 7.64 5.83
C ASN A 183 19.23 6.49 4.98
N ALA A 184 20.43 6.68 4.43
CA ALA A 184 21.11 5.70 3.58
C ALA A 184 21.27 4.34 4.27
N ASN A 185 21.65 4.32 5.56
CA ASN A 185 21.82 3.08 6.32
C ASN A 185 20.50 2.30 6.46
N GLY A 186 19.36 2.99 6.55
CA GLY A 186 18.04 2.35 6.57
C GLY A 186 17.71 1.68 5.24
N LEU A 187 18.07 2.30 4.13
CA LEU A 187 17.88 1.75 2.78
C LEU A 187 18.83 0.58 2.53
N ASP A 188 20.10 0.69 2.93
CA ASP A 188 21.06 -0.41 2.84
C ASP A 188 20.61 -1.62 3.66
N ASN A 189 20.24 -1.40 4.91
CA ASN A 189 19.68 -2.46 5.77
C ASN A 189 18.41 -3.10 5.19
N PHE A 190 17.56 -2.34 4.51
CA PHE A 190 16.38 -2.88 3.84
C PHE A 190 16.81 -3.73 2.64
N LYS A 191 17.72 -3.22 1.80
CA LYS A 191 18.27 -3.93 0.64
C LYS A 191 18.90 -5.27 1.03
N ASP A 192 19.72 -5.28 2.08
CA ASP A 192 20.37 -6.49 2.59
C ASP A 192 19.37 -7.52 3.13
N LYS A 193 18.34 -7.05 3.84
CA LYS A 193 17.33 -7.92 4.49
C LYS A 193 16.33 -8.52 3.53
N ILE A 194 15.99 -7.84 2.44
CA ILE A 194 15.12 -8.42 1.41
C ILE A 194 15.87 -9.41 0.52
N GLY A 195 17.20 -9.34 0.52
CA GLY A 195 18.06 -10.28 -0.18
C GLY A 195 17.81 -10.29 -1.68
N LYS A 196 18.21 -11.43 -2.29
CA LYS A 196 17.99 -11.69 -3.70
C LYS A 196 16.79 -12.63 -3.96
N ASP A 197 16.01 -12.91 -2.93
CA ASP A 197 14.95 -13.91 -2.94
C ASP A 197 13.68 -13.34 -2.31
N VAL A 198 12.54 -13.53 -2.99
CA VAL A 198 11.20 -13.15 -2.50
C VAL A 198 10.89 -13.77 -1.15
N SER A 199 11.38 -14.96 -0.83
CA SER A 199 11.15 -15.60 0.46
C SER A 199 11.72 -14.81 1.63
N LEU A 200 12.88 -14.16 1.45
CA LEU A 200 13.47 -13.26 2.44
C LEU A 200 12.65 -11.98 2.61
N PHE A 201 12.15 -11.43 1.51
CA PHE A 201 11.24 -10.30 1.54
C PHE A 201 9.94 -10.64 2.30
N MET A 202 9.37 -11.82 2.06
CA MET A 202 8.18 -12.32 2.78
C MET A 202 8.44 -12.45 4.28
N ALA A 203 9.56 -13.06 4.66
CA ALA A 203 9.93 -13.25 6.07
C ALA A 203 10.15 -11.90 6.78
N PHE A 204 10.84 -10.97 6.12
CA PHE A 204 11.04 -9.62 6.64
C PHE A 204 9.73 -8.87 6.85
N SER A 205 8.82 -8.94 5.88
CA SER A 205 7.49 -8.31 5.96
C SER A 205 6.67 -8.86 7.13
N ARG A 206 6.64 -10.18 7.31
CA ARG A 206 5.94 -10.82 8.44
C ARG A 206 6.45 -10.32 9.78
N GLY A 207 7.76 -10.35 9.99
CA GLY A 207 8.36 -9.89 11.23
C GLY A 207 8.07 -8.42 11.55
N LYS A 208 7.96 -7.57 10.52
CA LYS A 208 7.56 -6.16 10.69
C LYS A 208 6.08 -6.01 11.05
N ALA A 209 5.20 -6.75 10.39
CA ALA A 209 3.77 -6.71 10.64
C ALA A 209 3.42 -7.22 12.05
N GLU A 210 4.05 -8.30 12.50
CA GLU A 210 3.90 -8.84 13.86
C GLU A 210 4.36 -7.85 14.93
N LYS A 211 5.51 -7.19 14.73
CA LYS A 211 6.01 -6.14 15.64
C LYS A 211 5.08 -4.94 15.68
N ALA A 212 4.48 -4.55 14.55
CA ALA A 212 3.52 -3.45 14.51
C ALA A 212 2.25 -3.79 15.30
N GLN A 213 1.67 -4.99 15.12
CA GLN A 213 0.52 -5.45 15.90
C GLN A 213 0.82 -5.49 17.40
N SER A 214 2.00 -6.00 17.77
CA SER A 214 2.40 -6.08 19.18
C SER A 214 2.52 -4.68 19.80
N ARG A 215 3.05 -3.70 19.09
CA ARG A 215 3.13 -2.31 19.55
C ARG A 215 1.74 -1.69 19.70
N GLU A 216 0.86 -1.87 18.74
CA GLU A 216 -0.53 -1.38 18.83
C GLU A 216 -1.25 -1.96 20.04
N PHE A 217 -0.98 -3.22 20.37
CA PHE A 217 -1.60 -3.89 21.51
C PHE A 217 -1.08 -3.37 22.87
N VAL A 218 0.21 -3.01 22.96
CA VAL A 218 0.83 -2.48 24.19
C VAL A 218 0.52 -0.99 24.39
N THR A 219 0.41 -0.22 23.31
CA THR A 219 0.15 1.24 23.38
C THR A 219 -1.30 1.55 23.78
N PHE A 220 -2.17 0.57 23.74
CA PHE A 220 -3.56 0.66 24.18
C PHE A 220 -3.71 0.48 25.69
N GLN A 221 -2.98 1.27 26.46
CA GLN A 221 -3.22 1.39 27.89
C GLN A 221 -4.14 2.59 28.25
N PRO A 222 -4.72 2.63 29.40
CA PRO A 222 -6.12 2.78 29.77
C PRO A 222 -6.75 4.17 29.63
N LYS A 223 -6.24 5.07 28.82
CA LYS A 223 -6.82 6.42 28.65
C LYS A 223 -8.05 6.47 27.75
N GLU A 224 -8.35 5.42 27.03
CA GLU A 224 -9.50 5.36 26.07
C GLU A 224 -10.52 4.27 26.40
N SER A 225 -10.36 3.55 27.49
CA SER A 225 -11.28 2.46 27.83
C SER A 225 -12.50 2.96 28.59
N LEU A 226 -13.49 3.40 27.86
CA LEU A 226 -14.88 3.33 28.32
C LEU A 226 -15.49 1.93 28.12
N SER A 227 -14.77 1.01 27.47
CA SER A 227 -15.18 -0.39 27.32
C SER A 227 -14.28 -1.29 28.14
N THR A 228 -14.89 -2.07 29.00
CA THR A 228 -14.27 -3.15 29.78
C THR A 228 -13.86 -4.36 28.95
N LEU A 229 -14.00 -4.30 27.64
CA LEU A 229 -13.71 -5.41 26.71
C LEU A 229 -12.28 -5.30 26.17
N SER A 230 -11.53 -6.36 26.32
CA SER A 230 -10.18 -6.47 25.73
C SER A 230 -10.27 -6.57 24.21
N LYS A 231 -9.49 -5.76 23.49
CA LYS A 231 -9.39 -5.84 22.04
C LYS A 231 -9.03 -7.25 21.57
N ALA A 232 -9.62 -7.63 20.46
CA ALA A 232 -9.33 -8.91 19.85
C ALA A 232 -8.28 -8.78 18.75
N LYS A 233 -7.39 -9.76 18.68
CA LYS A 233 -6.40 -9.90 17.61
C LYS A 233 -6.93 -10.83 16.54
N VAL A 234 -6.84 -10.38 15.29
CA VAL A 234 -7.22 -11.18 14.12
C VAL A 234 -6.01 -11.27 13.19
N THR A 235 -5.65 -12.48 12.84
CA THR A 235 -4.61 -12.75 11.83
C THR A 235 -5.25 -13.45 10.65
N ILE A 236 -5.14 -12.86 9.46
CA ILE A 236 -5.65 -13.44 8.22
C ILE A 236 -4.46 -13.74 7.32
N THR A 237 -4.41 -14.97 6.80
CA THR A 237 -3.36 -15.39 5.87
C THR A 237 -3.99 -15.68 4.51
N ASN A 238 -3.42 -15.12 3.45
CA ASN A 238 -3.78 -15.47 2.07
C ASN A 238 -2.94 -16.64 1.54
N TYR A 239 -3.37 -17.25 0.43
CA TYR A 239 -2.69 -18.42 -0.13
C TYR A 239 -1.34 -18.11 -0.81
N LEU A 240 -0.98 -16.84 -0.99
CA LEU A 240 0.37 -16.41 -1.38
C LEU A 240 1.27 -16.15 -0.17
N GLY A 241 0.80 -16.46 1.04
CA GLY A 241 1.56 -16.31 2.28
C GLY A 241 1.61 -14.87 2.83
N GLY A 242 0.84 -13.94 2.29
CA GLY A 242 0.65 -12.62 2.89
C GLY A 242 -0.16 -12.74 4.17
N GLN A 243 0.24 -12.02 5.21
CA GLN A 243 -0.42 -12.04 6.51
C GLN A 243 -0.89 -10.65 6.91
N TYR A 244 -2.16 -10.55 7.27
CA TYR A 244 -2.82 -9.32 7.72
C TYR A 244 -3.08 -9.42 9.22
N PHE A 245 -2.54 -8.49 9.97
CA PHE A 245 -2.68 -8.40 11.41
C PHE A 245 -3.62 -7.26 11.75
N LEU A 246 -4.78 -7.59 12.27
CA LEU A 246 -5.83 -6.64 12.62
C LEU A 246 -6.05 -6.66 14.13
N THR A 247 -6.29 -5.50 14.70
CA THR A 247 -6.77 -5.34 16.07
C THR A 247 -8.14 -4.69 15.98
N VAL A 248 -9.15 -5.29 16.58
CA VAL A 248 -10.54 -4.84 16.52
C VAL A 248 -11.12 -4.69 17.93
N ASP A 249 -12.05 -3.76 18.09
CA ASP A 249 -12.67 -3.50 19.39
C ASP A 249 -13.59 -4.65 19.78
N GLU A 250 -14.35 -5.20 18.84
CA GLU A 250 -15.31 -6.27 19.10
C GLU A 250 -15.37 -7.26 17.95
N ILE A 251 -15.67 -8.52 18.27
CA ILE A 251 -15.91 -9.59 17.31
C ILE A 251 -17.26 -10.21 17.60
N LEU A 252 -18.14 -10.23 16.60
CA LEU A 252 -19.38 -10.95 16.65
C LEU A 252 -19.25 -12.22 15.82
N LEU A 253 -19.42 -13.36 16.48
CA LEU A 253 -19.40 -14.68 15.87
C LEU A 253 -20.83 -15.21 15.72
N THR A 254 -21.21 -15.54 14.50
CA THR A 254 -22.39 -16.31 14.22
C THR A 254 -21.98 -17.68 13.65
N LYS A 255 -22.93 -18.56 13.38
CA LYS A 255 -22.65 -19.94 12.95
C LYS A 255 -21.76 -20.02 11.69
N ASP A 256 -21.86 -19.04 10.79
CA ASP A 256 -21.28 -19.01 9.46
C ASP A 256 -20.58 -17.68 9.13
N LYS A 257 -20.58 -16.73 10.07
CA LYS A 257 -20.05 -15.39 9.83
C LYS A 257 -19.28 -14.83 11.01
N VAL A 258 -18.18 -14.19 10.71
CA VAL A 258 -17.39 -13.37 11.65
C VAL A 258 -17.55 -11.90 11.25
N SER A 259 -18.08 -11.08 12.17
CA SER A 259 -18.13 -9.62 11.99
C SER A 259 -17.10 -8.96 12.88
N LEU A 260 -16.23 -8.14 12.27
CA LEU A 260 -15.20 -7.38 12.96
C LEU A 260 -15.71 -5.95 13.14
N ILE A 261 -15.73 -5.47 14.38
CA ILE A 261 -16.28 -4.16 14.73
C ILE A 261 -15.15 -3.26 15.23
N GLU A 262 -15.05 -2.09 14.64
CA GLU A 262 -14.12 -1.04 15.04
C GLU A 262 -14.92 0.21 15.40
N GLY A 263 -14.93 0.60 16.67
CA GLY A 263 -15.53 1.84 17.15
C GLY A 263 -14.69 3.05 16.78
N LYS A 264 -15.35 4.12 16.31
CA LYS A 264 -14.72 5.43 16.10
C LYS A 264 -15.41 6.47 16.92
N HIS A 265 -14.67 7.12 17.78
CA HIS A 265 -15.16 8.24 18.59
C HIS A 265 -14.84 9.56 17.87
N SER A 266 -15.85 10.41 17.68
CA SER A 266 -15.69 11.75 17.14
C SER A 266 -16.15 12.79 18.14
N LYS A 267 -15.30 13.79 18.43
CA LYS A 267 -15.63 14.91 19.32
C LYS A 267 -16.70 15.85 18.74
N ASN A 268 -16.88 15.85 17.42
CA ASN A 268 -17.69 16.85 16.71
C ASN A 268 -18.93 16.27 16.03
N ALA A 269 -19.43 15.12 16.44
CA ALA A 269 -20.59 14.43 15.85
C ALA A 269 -20.51 14.17 14.32
N ILE A 270 -19.44 14.59 13.66
CA ILE A 270 -19.16 14.27 12.25
C ILE A 270 -18.36 12.99 12.26
N LEU A 271 -19.02 11.87 11.99
CA LEU A 271 -18.32 10.60 11.78
C LEU A 271 -17.40 10.76 10.55
N PRO A 272 -16.10 10.55 10.70
CA PRO A 272 -15.24 10.46 9.52
C PRO A 272 -15.81 9.37 8.62
N ARG A 273 -15.83 9.58 7.29
CA ARG A 273 -16.17 8.52 6.33
C ARG A 273 -15.32 7.31 6.68
N ILE A 274 -15.94 6.32 7.25
CA ILE A 274 -15.28 5.03 7.53
C ILE A 274 -15.05 4.41 6.17
N SER A 275 -13.80 4.37 5.74
CA SER A 275 -13.44 3.54 4.60
C SER A 275 -13.69 2.09 5.04
N ILE A 276 -14.72 1.47 4.48
CA ILE A 276 -15.09 0.05 4.70
C ILE A 276 -13.91 -0.89 4.36
N ASN A 277 -12.91 -0.37 3.73
CA ASN A 277 -11.74 -1.03 3.17
C ASN A 277 -10.67 -1.45 4.20
N LYS A 278 -10.91 -1.30 5.50
CA LYS A 278 -10.06 -1.88 6.54
C LYS A 278 -10.28 -3.39 6.73
N PHE A 279 -11.29 -3.96 6.08
CA PHE A 279 -11.80 -5.31 6.37
C PHE A 279 -12.02 -6.20 5.13
N LEU A 280 -11.54 -5.79 3.98
CA LEU A 280 -11.50 -6.63 2.77
C LEU A 280 -10.10 -7.15 2.50
#